data_ef252f9def9abcba53ddacdddcc023a0
#
_entry.id   ef252f9def9abcba53ddacdddcc023a0
#
_cell.length_a   1.000
_cell.length_b   1.000
_cell.length_c   1.000
_cell.angle_alpha   90.00
_cell.angle_beta   90.00
_cell.angle_gamma   90.00
#
_symmetry.space_group_name_H-M   'P 1'
#
loop_
_entity.id
_entity.type
_entity.pdbx_description
1 polymer ?
#
loop_
_entity_poly.entity_id
_entity_poly.type
_entity_poly.pdbx_seq_one_letter_code
_entity_poly.pdbx_strand_id
1 'polypeptide(L)'
;VENAELKILSKAKKEKGNIPNKKVKSGLPNISILGTGGTIASFVDYKTGAVSPAITAEQLVNSVSALDEIANVEAEPLFSLASEDMEPEHWEGMAKKSKEIHDKKGHGIVVGHGTDTMAYSAAALSFQLPEVSNPIVFTGAQRSPDRPSSDAHLNLVGAAKVAMTDLGEVAIAMHETTNDENVAIWRGTRVRKAHSSKRDAFVSPNEGPLGIVSENVEMNSKYRSITDETKLESGFENNIALVWSHPALKVEDWESMTSSKKGVVIAGTGLGHIKSNLLDAIGDTAKDVPVAITTQCLGGSTNLNVYRNGRELIGKGAVEAYDMLPETALVKMMWLSKHRADKVSELMGENLVGEISNSRKLD
;
A
#
# COMPACT_ATOMS: atom_id res chain seq x y z
N VAL A 1 -30.44 -33.56 18.02
CA VAL A 1 -31.59 -32.72 18.35
C VAL A 1 -32.43 -32.59 17.09
N GLU A 2 -33.20 -33.62 16.78
CA GLU A 2 -34.21 -33.60 15.73
C GLU A 2 -35.41 -32.78 16.23
N ASN A 3 -35.91 -31.83 15.39
CA ASN A 3 -37.11 -31.00 15.63
C ASN A 3 -36.95 -29.78 16.58
N ALA A 4 -35.95 -28.91 16.35
CA ALA A 4 -36.01 -27.56 16.89
C ALA A 4 -36.59 -26.59 15.86
N GLU A 5 -37.82 -26.14 16.02
CA GLU A 5 -38.42 -25.04 15.27
C GLU A 5 -37.86 -23.70 15.74
N LEU A 6 -37.12 -23.01 14.88
CA LEU A 6 -36.66 -21.64 15.11
C LEU A 6 -37.80 -20.65 14.82
N LYS A 7 -38.40 -20.09 15.88
CA LYS A 7 -39.42 -19.05 15.78
C LYS A 7 -38.75 -17.68 15.83
N ILE A 8 -38.78 -16.94 14.75
CA ILE A 8 -38.31 -15.56 14.71
C ILE A 8 -39.30 -14.70 15.50
N LEU A 9 -38.93 -14.27 16.70
CA LEU A 9 -39.78 -13.50 17.60
C LEU A 9 -39.87 -12.02 17.24
N SER A 10 -38.84 -11.45 16.58
CA SER A 10 -38.88 -10.12 15.98
C SER A 10 -37.74 -9.97 14.92
N LYS A 11 -37.96 -9.20 13.86
CA LYS A 11 -36.87 -8.70 13.05
C LYS A 11 -36.23 -7.53 13.79
N ALA A 12 -34.93 -7.60 14.07
CA ALA A 12 -34.19 -6.45 14.56
C ALA A 12 -34.40 -5.26 13.60
N LYS A 13 -34.96 -4.17 14.07
CA LYS A 13 -34.97 -2.92 13.34
C LYS A 13 -33.50 -2.51 13.17
N LYS A 14 -33.07 -2.21 11.93
CA LYS A 14 -31.84 -1.45 11.72
C LYS A 14 -32.03 -0.09 12.40
N GLU A 15 -31.60 0.01 13.64
CA GLU A 15 -31.41 1.32 14.26
C GLU A 15 -30.28 2.01 13.49
N LYS A 16 -30.61 3.11 12.80
CA LYS A 16 -29.62 4.13 12.48
C LYS A 16 -29.17 4.66 13.83
N GLY A 17 -28.09 4.10 14.37
CA GLY A 17 -27.50 4.61 15.61
C GLY A 17 -27.20 6.09 15.40
N ASN A 18 -27.83 6.97 16.18
CA ASN A 18 -27.39 8.34 16.34
C ASN A 18 -25.99 8.25 16.96
N ILE A 19 -24.96 8.45 16.14
CA ILE A 19 -23.58 8.54 16.61
C ILE A 19 -23.51 9.85 17.40
N PRO A 20 -23.27 9.83 18.71
CA PRO A 20 -23.17 11.05 19.49
C PRO A 20 -21.99 11.86 18.93
N ASN A 21 -22.23 13.13 18.60
CA ASN A 21 -21.14 14.06 18.29
C ASN A 21 -20.18 14.09 19.48
N LYS A 22 -19.02 13.46 19.33
CA LYS A 22 -17.98 13.49 20.37
C LYS A 22 -17.50 14.94 20.53
N LYS A 23 -17.47 15.41 21.78
CA LYS A 23 -16.94 16.75 22.08
C LYS A 23 -15.42 16.72 21.85
N VAL A 24 -14.92 17.69 21.10
CA VAL A 24 -13.49 17.93 20.93
C VAL A 24 -12.87 18.17 22.30
N LYS A 25 -11.86 17.38 22.65
CA LYS A 25 -11.11 17.51 23.89
C LYS A 25 -9.95 18.51 23.68
N SER A 26 -9.91 19.55 24.53
CA SER A 26 -8.81 20.51 24.52
C SER A 26 -7.48 19.83 24.86
N GLY A 27 -6.44 20.14 24.11
CA GLY A 27 -5.08 19.62 24.35
C GLY A 27 -4.72 18.31 23.65
N LEU A 28 -5.70 17.62 23.01
CA LEU A 28 -5.38 16.47 22.17
C LEU A 28 -5.18 16.89 20.72
N PRO A 29 -4.24 16.24 20.00
CA PRO A 29 -4.06 16.45 18.56
C PRO A 29 -5.30 15.97 17.79
N ASN A 30 -5.46 16.48 16.57
CA ASN A 30 -6.53 16.09 15.68
C ASN A 30 -6.01 15.17 14.60
N ILE A 31 -6.74 14.09 14.27
CA ILE A 31 -6.47 13.20 13.16
C ILE A 31 -7.73 12.94 12.34
N SER A 32 -7.54 12.61 11.07
CA SER A 32 -8.63 12.17 10.19
C SER A 32 -8.48 10.69 9.85
N ILE A 33 -9.57 9.92 9.93
CA ILE A 33 -9.61 8.51 9.54
C ILE A 33 -10.47 8.37 8.29
N LEU A 34 -9.86 7.91 7.20
CA LEU A 34 -10.54 7.61 5.94
C LEU A 34 -10.81 6.11 5.84
N GLY A 35 -12.08 5.73 5.75
CA GLY A 35 -12.48 4.33 5.55
C GLY A 35 -12.60 4.01 4.06
N THR A 36 -11.88 3.00 3.58
CA THR A 36 -12.00 2.51 2.20
C THR A 36 -12.64 1.12 2.11
N GLY A 37 -12.98 0.51 3.25
CA GLY A 37 -13.51 -0.86 3.36
C GLY A 37 -12.49 -1.84 3.94
N GLY A 38 -12.53 -3.08 3.45
CA GLY A 38 -11.66 -4.16 3.92
C GLY A 38 -12.07 -4.79 5.25
N THR A 39 -11.29 -5.78 5.72
CA THR A 39 -11.58 -6.59 6.91
C THR A 39 -11.68 -5.76 8.19
N ILE A 40 -10.95 -4.67 8.29
CA ILE A 40 -11.00 -3.77 9.46
C ILE A 40 -12.39 -3.13 9.66
N ALA A 41 -13.15 -2.97 8.58
CA ALA A 41 -14.52 -2.45 8.58
C ALA A 41 -15.57 -3.55 8.32
N SER A 42 -15.28 -4.81 8.63
CA SER A 42 -16.12 -5.95 8.31
C SER A 42 -16.47 -6.77 9.54
N PHE A 43 -17.62 -7.47 9.48
CA PHE A 43 -18.02 -8.49 10.46
C PHE A 43 -18.20 -9.85 9.80
N VAL A 44 -18.09 -10.91 10.61
CA VAL A 44 -18.44 -12.26 10.17
C VAL A 44 -19.96 -12.40 10.09
N ASP A 45 -20.47 -12.76 8.92
CA ASP A 45 -21.82 -13.26 8.81
C ASP A 45 -21.87 -14.71 9.33
N TYR A 46 -22.35 -14.89 10.54
CA TYR A 46 -22.41 -16.20 11.19
C TYR A 46 -23.33 -17.21 10.51
N LYS A 47 -24.14 -16.80 9.51
CA LYS A 47 -24.96 -17.73 8.72
C LYS A 47 -24.19 -18.34 7.57
N THR A 48 -23.36 -17.53 6.90
CA THR A 48 -22.58 -17.95 5.73
C THR A 48 -21.12 -18.26 6.08
N GLY A 49 -20.63 -17.78 7.23
CA GLY A 49 -19.22 -17.82 7.62
C GLY A 49 -18.36 -16.81 6.85
N ALA A 50 -18.95 -16.05 5.93
CA ALA A 50 -18.25 -15.06 5.12
C ALA A 50 -18.04 -13.75 5.92
N VAL A 51 -16.95 -13.04 5.60
CA VAL A 51 -16.70 -11.68 6.08
C VAL A 51 -17.29 -10.71 5.07
N SER A 52 -18.12 -9.77 5.53
CA SER A 52 -18.70 -8.75 4.67
C SER A 52 -18.55 -7.35 5.26
N PRO A 53 -18.36 -6.30 4.43
CA PRO A 53 -18.32 -4.91 4.90
C PRO A 53 -19.62 -4.60 5.66
N ALA A 54 -19.52 -4.21 6.92
CA ALA A 54 -20.67 -4.05 7.80
C ALA A 54 -20.62 -2.82 8.70
N ILE A 55 -19.45 -2.22 8.89
CA ILE A 55 -19.27 -1.05 9.76
C ILE A 55 -18.73 0.14 8.98
N THR A 56 -19.20 1.34 9.36
CA THR A 56 -18.65 2.59 8.85
C THR A 56 -17.33 2.94 9.56
N ALA A 57 -16.57 3.88 8.99
CA ALA A 57 -15.36 4.39 9.63
C ALA A 57 -15.66 4.93 11.05
N GLU A 58 -16.80 5.62 11.24
CA GLU A 58 -17.21 6.13 12.55
C GLU A 58 -17.53 5.02 13.53
N GLN A 59 -18.18 3.95 13.09
CA GLN A 59 -18.47 2.80 13.95
C GLN A 59 -17.19 2.08 14.37
N LEU A 60 -16.23 1.94 13.46
CA LEU A 60 -14.91 1.39 13.77
C LEU A 60 -14.21 2.24 14.86
N VAL A 61 -14.11 3.55 14.66
CA VAL A 61 -13.51 4.48 15.63
C VAL A 61 -14.19 4.40 16.98
N ASN A 62 -15.54 4.33 17.01
CA ASN A 62 -16.30 4.24 18.26
C ASN A 62 -16.10 2.89 18.98
N SER A 63 -15.70 1.84 18.27
CA SER A 63 -15.39 0.54 18.89
C SER A 63 -14.02 0.51 19.58
N VAL A 64 -13.15 1.51 19.32
CA VAL A 64 -11.77 1.58 19.85
C VAL A 64 -11.65 2.77 20.81
N SER A 65 -12.08 2.58 22.06
CA SER A 65 -12.10 3.63 23.08
C SER A 65 -10.73 4.27 23.36
N ALA A 66 -9.64 3.53 23.17
CA ALA A 66 -8.28 4.04 23.35
C ALA A 66 -7.92 5.21 22.41
N LEU A 67 -8.60 5.34 21.27
CA LEU A 67 -8.42 6.50 20.39
C LEU A 67 -8.85 7.81 21.04
N ASP A 68 -9.92 7.77 21.84
CA ASP A 68 -10.45 8.95 22.53
C ASP A 68 -9.50 9.51 23.61
N GLU A 69 -8.51 8.72 24.02
CA GLU A 69 -7.52 9.13 25.02
C GLU A 69 -6.30 9.81 24.38
N ILE A 70 -6.05 9.55 23.08
CA ILE A 70 -4.84 10.00 22.39
C ILE A 70 -5.09 11.09 21.36
N ALA A 71 -6.29 11.16 20.75
CA ALA A 71 -6.59 12.13 19.70
C ALA A 71 -8.07 12.51 19.63
N ASN A 72 -8.33 13.69 19.05
CA ASN A 72 -9.63 14.02 18.50
C ASN A 72 -9.74 13.43 17.10
N VAL A 73 -10.67 12.52 16.89
CA VAL A 73 -10.78 11.76 15.64
C VAL A 73 -11.97 12.22 14.82
N GLU A 74 -11.72 12.63 13.58
CA GLU A 74 -12.75 12.78 12.55
C GLU A 74 -12.70 11.58 11.61
N ALA A 75 -13.78 10.82 11.47
CA ALA A 75 -13.87 9.65 10.61
C ALA A 75 -14.82 9.90 9.44
N GLU A 76 -14.38 9.56 8.24
CA GLU A 76 -15.14 9.72 7.01
C GLU A 76 -15.04 8.46 6.13
N PRO A 77 -16.17 7.86 5.71
CA PRO A 77 -16.15 6.80 4.71
C PRO A 77 -15.86 7.39 3.33
N LEU A 78 -14.78 6.95 2.69
CA LEU A 78 -14.44 7.35 1.34
C LEU A 78 -14.96 6.34 0.32
N PHE A 79 -14.75 5.05 0.60
CA PHE A 79 -15.22 3.92 -0.19
C PHE A 79 -15.70 2.79 0.72
N SER A 80 -16.35 1.77 0.14
CA SER A 80 -16.71 0.53 0.82
C SER A 80 -16.43 -0.64 -0.13
N LEU A 81 -15.14 -0.96 -0.31
CA LEU A 81 -14.65 -1.93 -1.30
C LEU A 81 -13.86 -3.05 -0.62
N ALA A 82 -13.90 -4.24 -1.21
CA ALA A 82 -12.85 -5.22 -1.01
C ALA A 82 -11.58 -4.71 -1.70
N SER A 83 -10.40 -4.99 -1.13
CA SER A 83 -9.16 -4.39 -1.66
C SER A 83 -8.78 -4.91 -3.05
N GLU A 84 -9.22 -6.10 -3.43
CA GLU A 84 -9.06 -6.66 -4.78
C GLU A 84 -9.85 -5.91 -5.85
N ASP A 85 -10.89 -5.16 -5.46
CA ASP A 85 -11.69 -4.31 -6.35
C ASP A 85 -11.15 -2.86 -6.44
N MET A 86 -9.98 -2.60 -5.84
CA MET A 86 -9.35 -1.28 -5.87
C MET A 86 -8.78 -1.00 -7.26
N GLU A 87 -9.13 0.15 -7.82
CA GLU A 87 -8.69 0.64 -9.12
C GLU A 87 -7.89 1.94 -8.99
N PRO A 88 -7.11 2.37 -10.01
CA PRO A 88 -6.33 3.61 -9.96
C PRO A 88 -7.14 4.87 -9.64
N GLU A 89 -8.39 4.94 -10.07
CA GLU A 89 -9.32 6.04 -9.77
C GLU A 89 -9.60 6.18 -8.27
N HIS A 90 -9.60 5.06 -7.54
CA HIS A 90 -9.74 5.07 -6.09
C HIS A 90 -8.47 5.63 -5.41
N TRP A 91 -7.27 5.32 -5.93
CA TRP A 91 -6.02 5.93 -5.45
C TRP A 91 -6.01 7.44 -5.66
N GLU A 92 -6.50 7.91 -6.82
CA GLU A 92 -6.66 9.35 -7.07
C GLU A 92 -7.64 10.01 -6.09
N GLY A 93 -8.75 9.34 -5.81
CA GLY A 93 -9.73 9.81 -4.83
C GLY A 93 -9.12 9.95 -3.43
N MET A 94 -8.36 8.94 -2.98
CA MET A 94 -7.64 8.99 -1.70
C MET A 94 -6.60 10.11 -1.66
N ALA A 95 -5.81 10.30 -2.72
CA ALA A 95 -4.79 11.34 -2.77
C ALA A 95 -5.39 12.75 -2.75
N LYS A 96 -6.44 13.01 -3.55
CA LYS A 96 -7.18 14.28 -3.56
C LYS A 96 -7.79 14.59 -2.20
N LYS A 97 -8.42 13.60 -1.56
CA LYS A 97 -9.01 13.76 -0.24
C LYS A 97 -7.95 14.01 0.84
N SER A 98 -6.82 13.32 0.77
CA SER A 98 -5.70 13.54 1.69
C SER A 98 -5.16 14.96 1.59
N LYS A 99 -4.94 15.46 0.37
CA LYS A 99 -4.54 16.88 0.18
C LYS A 99 -5.58 17.85 0.72
N GLU A 100 -6.86 17.61 0.45
CA GLU A 100 -7.94 18.48 0.99
C GLU A 100 -7.90 18.56 2.53
N ILE A 101 -7.67 17.42 3.21
CA ILE A 101 -7.58 17.38 4.67
C ILE A 101 -6.33 18.12 5.16
N HIS A 102 -5.18 17.92 4.54
CA HIS A 102 -3.95 18.63 4.89
C HIS A 102 -4.11 20.15 4.74
N ASP A 103 -4.63 20.61 3.60
CA ASP A 103 -4.79 22.04 3.31
C ASP A 103 -5.81 22.74 4.23
N LYS A 104 -6.90 22.05 4.56
CA LYS A 104 -8.01 22.66 5.32
C LYS A 104 -7.91 22.46 6.83
N LYS A 105 -7.36 21.34 7.27
CA LYS A 105 -7.40 20.93 8.68
C LYS A 105 -6.03 20.78 9.31
N GLY A 106 -4.98 20.50 8.53
CA GLY A 106 -3.64 20.21 9.04
C GLY A 106 -3.59 18.95 9.91
N HIS A 107 -4.43 17.95 9.61
CA HIS A 107 -4.50 16.70 10.35
C HIS A 107 -3.63 15.62 9.72
N GLY A 108 -2.95 14.82 10.53
CA GLY A 108 -2.44 13.53 10.09
C GLY A 108 -3.60 12.59 9.73
N ILE A 109 -3.35 11.69 8.79
CA ILE A 109 -4.38 10.85 8.17
C ILE A 109 -4.10 9.39 8.43
N VAL A 110 -5.11 8.65 8.89
CA VAL A 110 -5.14 7.19 8.90
C VAL A 110 -6.08 6.70 7.80
N VAL A 111 -5.61 5.80 6.94
CA VAL A 111 -6.41 5.16 5.90
C VAL A 111 -6.68 3.71 6.29
N GLY A 112 -7.93 3.41 6.66
CA GLY A 112 -8.39 2.04 6.88
C GLY A 112 -8.63 1.34 5.55
N HIS A 113 -7.86 0.30 5.25
CA HIS A 113 -7.79 -0.33 3.92
C HIS A 113 -7.76 -1.87 4.03
N GLY A 114 -8.28 -2.56 3.02
CA GLY A 114 -8.10 -4.00 2.88
C GLY A 114 -6.63 -4.36 2.62
N THR A 115 -6.16 -5.46 3.22
CA THR A 115 -4.72 -5.72 3.30
C THR A 115 -4.09 -6.28 2.03
N ASP A 116 -4.88 -6.86 1.09
CA ASP A 116 -4.33 -7.59 -0.06
C ASP A 116 -3.67 -6.68 -1.11
N THR A 117 -4.22 -5.48 -1.33
CA THR A 117 -3.65 -4.50 -2.26
C THR A 117 -3.14 -3.23 -1.57
N MET A 118 -3.04 -3.23 -0.24
CA MET A 118 -2.58 -2.07 0.54
C MET A 118 -1.20 -1.56 0.11
N ALA A 119 -0.28 -2.46 -0.25
CA ALA A 119 1.05 -2.09 -0.73
C ALA A 119 1.01 -1.30 -2.05
N TYR A 120 0.13 -1.68 -2.98
CA TYR A 120 -0.09 -0.92 -4.23
C TYR A 120 -0.67 0.47 -3.93
N SER A 121 -1.69 0.54 -3.08
CA SER A 121 -2.34 1.81 -2.73
C SER A 121 -1.40 2.77 -1.99
N ALA A 122 -0.58 2.24 -1.06
CA ALA A 122 0.41 3.05 -0.35
C ALA A 122 1.51 3.57 -1.28
N ALA A 123 2.01 2.73 -2.20
CA ALA A 123 2.94 3.15 -3.24
C ALA A 123 2.30 4.21 -4.16
N ALA A 124 1.05 4.02 -4.58
CA ALA A 124 0.34 4.96 -5.44
C ALA A 124 0.17 6.34 -4.79
N LEU A 125 -0.19 6.39 -3.50
CA LEU A 125 -0.27 7.65 -2.78
C LEU A 125 1.11 8.29 -2.59
N SER A 126 2.16 7.49 -2.37
CA SER A 126 3.53 8.01 -2.24
C SER A 126 3.99 8.77 -3.49
N PHE A 127 3.70 8.26 -4.69
CA PHE A 127 4.04 8.95 -5.94
C PHE A 127 3.13 10.14 -6.23
N GLN A 128 1.84 10.05 -5.92
CA GLN A 128 0.91 11.17 -6.12
C GLN A 128 1.13 12.31 -5.11
N LEU A 129 1.65 12.00 -3.92
CA LEU A 129 1.89 12.95 -2.83
C LEU A 129 3.37 12.89 -2.42
N PRO A 130 4.30 13.35 -3.29
CA PRO A 130 5.73 13.21 -3.06
C PRO A 130 6.24 14.01 -1.87
N GLU A 131 5.52 15.06 -1.50
CA GLU A 131 5.75 15.88 -0.31
C GLU A 131 4.44 16.01 0.46
N VAL A 132 4.47 15.80 1.77
CA VAL A 132 3.29 15.88 2.63
C VAL A 132 3.56 16.73 3.87
N SER A 133 2.57 17.54 4.25
CA SER A 133 2.64 18.40 5.45
C SER A 133 2.25 17.67 6.73
N ASN A 134 1.70 16.47 6.62
CA ASN A 134 1.35 15.60 7.74
C ASN A 134 1.43 14.13 7.29
N PRO A 135 1.59 13.17 8.22
CA PRO A 135 1.67 11.75 7.87
C PRO A 135 0.39 11.23 7.22
N ILE A 136 0.54 10.27 6.29
CA ILE A 136 -0.56 9.45 5.75
C ILE A 136 -0.23 7.99 6.07
N VAL A 137 -1.04 7.35 6.92
CA VAL A 137 -0.73 6.04 7.48
C VAL A 137 -1.83 5.05 7.12
N PHE A 138 -1.51 4.09 6.26
CA PHE A 138 -2.40 2.97 5.97
C PHE A 138 -2.39 1.96 7.11
N THR A 139 -3.56 1.41 7.39
CA THR A 139 -3.71 0.29 8.32
C THR A 139 -4.88 -0.59 7.92
N GLY A 140 -4.92 -1.78 8.49
CA GLY A 140 -5.94 -2.77 8.20
C GLY A 140 -6.00 -3.84 9.27
N ALA A 141 -6.72 -4.92 9.00
CA ALA A 141 -6.76 -6.08 9.87
C ALA A 141 -6.77 -7.38 9.05
N GLN A 142 -6.06 -8.40 9.54
CA GLN A 142 -6.15 -9.76 9.02
C GLN A 142 -7.38 -10.49 9.54
N ARG A 143 -7.87 -10.06 10.71
CA ARG A 143 -9.05 -10.63 11.36
C ARG A 143 -10.04 -9.53 11.71
N SER A 144 -11.30 -9.76 11.36
CA SER A 144 -12.38 -8.81 11.64
C SER A 144 -12.49 -8.43 13.12
N PRO A 145 -12.94 -7.20 13.45
CA PRO A 145 -12.98 -6.67 14.81
C PRO A 145 -13.83 -7.51 15.79
N ASP A 146 -14.80 -8.28 15.30
CA ASP A 146 -15.67 -9.16 16.08
C ASP A 146 -15.04 -10.49 16.50
N ARG A 147 -13.79 -10.75 16.08
CA ARG A 147 -13.05 -11.95 16.50
C ARG A 147 -12.18 -11.69 17.72
N PRO A 148 -12.14 -12.63 18.71
CA PRO A 148 -11.34 -12.45 19.93
C PRO A 148 -9.84 -12.20 19.71
N SER A 149 -9.31 -12.64 18.58
CA SER A 149 -7.88 -12.47 18.20
C SER A 149 -7.68 -11.45 17.08
N SER A 150 -8.59 -10.46 16.99
CA SER A 150 -8.49 -9.39 16.00
C SER A 150 -7.26 -8.52 16.25
N ASP A 151 -6.57 -8.20 15.17
CA ASP A 151 -5.43 -7.28 15.13
C ASP A 151 -5.86 -5.82 14.86
N ALA A 152 -7.16 -5.59 14.61
CA ALA A 152 -7.68 -4.29 14.20
C ALA A 152 -7.42 -3.18 15.23
N HIS A 153 -7.62 -3.48 16.53
CA HIS A 153 -7.47 -2.50 17.61
C HIS A 153 -6.03 -1.98 17.72
N LEU A 154 -5.06 -2.88 17.83
CA LEU A 154 -3.64 -2.51 17.98
C LEU A 154 -3.14 -1.77 16.74
N ASN A 155 -3.48 -2.27 15.54
CA ASN A 155 -3.10 -1.64 14.28
C ASN A 155 -3.66 -0.22 14.16
N LEU A 156 -4.94 -0.01 14.50
CA LEU A 156 -5.58 1.29 14.37
C LEU A 156 -5.02 2.31 15.38
N VAL A 157 -4.80 1.90 16.64
CA VAL A 157 -4.17 2.76 17.66
C VAL A 157 -2.73 3.08 17.27
N GLY A 158 -1.98 2.09 16.78
CA GLY A 158 -0.62 2.29 16.30
C GLY A 158 -0.57 3.27 15.13
N ALA A 159 -1.43 3.10 14.13
CA ALA A 159 -1.53 4.02 13.00
C ALA A 159 -1.90 5.45 13.42
N ALA A 160 -2.83 5.59 14.38
CA ALA A 160 -3.20 6.88 14.94
C ALA A 160 -2.03 7.58 15.62
N LYS A 161 -1.23 6.86 16.41
CA LYS A 161 -0.02 7.41 17.03
C LYS A 161 1.00 7.88 15.99
N VAL A 162 1.21 7.12 14.90
CA VAL A 162 2.11 7.49 13.80
C VAL A 162 1.60 8.73 13.05
N ALA A 163 0.28 8.85 12.85
CA ALA A 163 -0.32 10.01 12.19
C ALA A 163 -0.11 11.34 12.96
N MET A 164 0.35 11.28 14.21
CA MET A 164 0.65 12.45 15.05
C MET A 164 2.15 12.77 15.16
N THR A 165 2.99 12.08 14.38
CA THR A 165 4.44 12.33 14.33
C THR A 165 4.82 13.35 13.25
N ASP A 166 6.11 13.56 13.05
CA ASP A 166 6.67 14.38 11.97
C ASP A 166 7.03 13.56 10.70
N LEU A 167 6.47 12.36 10.56
CA LEU A 167 6.69 11.50 9.40
C LEU A 167 6.14 12.15 8.12
N GLY A 168 7.00 12.64 7.24
CA GLY A 168 6.67 13.29 5.96
C GLY A 168 6.53 12.29 4.81
N GLU A 169 5.86 11.16 5.05
CA GLU A 169 5.71 10.08 4.07
C GLU A 169 4.35 9.39 4.16
N VAL A 170 4.05 8.62 3.12
CA VAL A 170 3.01 7.59 3.17
C VAL A 170 3.62 6.32 3.77
N ALA A 171 3.00 5.79 4.83
CA ALA A 171 3.45 4.60 5.53
C ALA A 171 2.33 3.57 5.71
N ILE A 172 2.71 2.36 6.07
CA ILE A 172 1.80 1.30 6.53
C ILE A 172 2.15 0.97 7.99
N ALA A 173 1.16 0.94 8.87
CA ALA A 173 1.30 0.56 10.27
C ALA A 173 0.50 -0.73 10.54
N MET A 174 1.20 -1.83 10.78
CA MET A 174 0.64 -3.17 10.98
C MET A 174 1.44 -3.93 12.03
N HIS A 175 0.87 -4.99 12.61
CA HIS A 175 1.55 -5.86 13.57
C HIS A 175 2.98 -6.18 13.17
N GLU A 176 3.93 -5.98 14.09
CA GLU A 176 5.34 -6.33 13.90
C GLU A 176 5.53 -7.85 13.94
N THR A 177 4.89 -8.49 14.92
CA THR A 177 4.95 -9.94 15.17
C THR A 177 3.55 -10.53 15.27
N THR A 178 3.45 -11.83 15.56
CA THR A 178 2.16 -12.47 15.86
C THR A 178 1.62 -12.14 17.24
N ASN A 179 2.40 -11.49 18.11
CA ASN A 179 1.99 -11.05 19.46
C ASN A 179 1.27 -9.70 19.42
N ASP A 180 0.51 -9.38 20.48
CA ASP A 180 -0.23 -8.11 20.61
C ASP A 180 0.63 -7.08 21.39
N GLU A 181 1.89 -6.88 20.98
CA GLU A 181 2.83 -6.00 21.66
C GLU A 181 3.13 -4.74 20.86
N ASN A 182 3.49 -4.90 19.58
CA ASN A 182 4.03 -3.81 18.77
C ASN A 182 3.37 -3.73 17.39
N VAL A 183 3.41 -2.53 16.83
CA VAL A 183 3.10 -2.24 15.42
C VAL A 183 4.36 -1.74 14.74
N ALA A 184 4.72 -2.33 13.61
CA ALA A 184 5.83 -1.84 12.78
C ALA A 184 5.34 -0.80 11.78
N ILE A 185 6.17 0.20 11.52
CA ILE A 185 5.93 1.28 10.57
C ILE A 185 6.76 1.00 9.32
N TRP A 186 6.09 0.77 8.20
CA TRP A 186 6.73 0.43 6.94
C TRP A 186 6.61 1.58 5.94
N ARG A 187 7.66 1.90 5.19
CA ARG A 187 7.58 2.86 4.08
C ARG A 187 6.62 2.33 3.00
N GLY A 188 5.66 3.13 2.57
CA GLY A 188 4.62 2.71 1.63
C GLY A 188 5.14 2.17 0.29
N THR A 189 6.31 2.63 -0.15
CA THR A 189 6.95 2.18 -1.40
C THR A 189 7.89 0.98 -1.24
N ARG A 190 8.12 0.49 -0.01
CA ARG A 190 9.11 -0.56 0.29
C ARG A 190 8.53 -1.80 0.92
N VAL A 191 7.23 -1.85 1.08
CA VAL A 191 6.52 -2.87 1.85
C VAL A 191 5.76 -3.83 0.94
N ARG A 192 5.67 -5.10 1.36
CA ARG A 192 4.87 -6.14 0.72
C ARG A 192 4.10 -6.94 1.76
N LYS A 193 2.86 -7.33 1.42
CA LYS A 193 2.15 -8.40 2.14
C LYS A 193 2.78 -9.74 1.77
N ALA A 194 3.65 -10.26 2.65
CA ALA A 194 4.44 -11.47 2.42
C ALA A 194 3.74 -12.76 2.89
N HIS A 195 2.65 -12.64 3.64
CA HIS A 195 1.86 -13.77 4.09
C HIS A 195 0.36 -13.51 3.89
N SER A 196 -0.38 -14.53 3.45
CA SER A 196 -1.80 -14.41 3.07
C SER A 196 -2.74 -14.10 4.24
N SER A 197 -2.39 -14.43 5.48
CA SER A 197 -3.35 -14.38 6.61
C SER A 197 -2.75 -14.17 8.01
N LYS A 198 -1.41 -14.10 8.17
CA LYS A 198 -0.80 -13.81 9.48
C LYS A 198 -0.99 -12.35 9.87
N ARG A 199 -1.01 -12.06 11.19
CA ARG A 199 -1.07 -10.68 11.67
C ARG A 199 0.17 -9.88 11.29
N ASP A 200 1.36 -10.48 11.37
CA ASP A 200 2.66 -10.00 10.92
C ASP A 200 2.91 -10.24 9.43
N ALA A 201 1.89 -9.98 8.59
CA ALA A 201 1.96 -10.29 7.17
C ALA A 201 2.83 -9.33 6.35
N PHE A 202 3.10 -8.12 6.84
CA PHE A 202 3.82 -7.09 6.10
C PHE A 202 5.31 -7.09 6.43
N VAL A 203 6.12 -6.95 5.39
CA VAL A 203 7.59 -6.87 5.50
C VAL A 203 8.15 -5.83 4.54
N SER A 204 9.27 -5.23 4.90
CA SER A 204 10.11 -4.41 4.00
C SER A 204 11.46 -5.10 3.83
N PRO A 205 11.64 -5.95 2.80
CA PRO A 205 12.73 -6.92 2.74
C PRO A 205 14.13 -6.29 2.71
N ASN A 206 14.27 -5.11 2.09
CA ASN A 206 15.57 -4.48 1.86
C ASN A 206 15.85 -3.30 2.81
N GLU A 207 14.86 -2.80 3.53
CA GLU A 207 15.03 -1.60 4.37
C GLU A 207 14.76 -1.88 5.85
N GLY A 208 13.83 -2.78 6.15
CA GLY A 208 13.26 -2.95 7.48
C GLY A 208 12.21 -1.88 7.81
N PRO A 209 11.73 -1.80 9.06
CA PRO A 209 10.75 -0.81 9.47
C PRO A 209 11.37 0.58 9.61
N LEU A 210 10.58 1.63 9.35
CA LEU A 210 10.91 3.03 9.66
C LEU A 210 10.87 3.31 11.15
N GLY A 211 10.16 2.51 11.91
CA GLY A 211 10.01 2.62 13.35
C GLY A 211 9.08 1.56 13.90
N ILE A 212 8.93 1.56 15.21
CA ILE A 212 8.07 0.65 15.97
C ILE A 212 7.18 1.49 16.89
N VAL A 213 5.93 1.06 17.00
CA VAL A 213 4.97 1.59 17.98
C VAL A 213 4.72 0.54 19.03
N SER A 214 5.11 0.85 20.25
CA SER A 214 4.76 0.14 21.46
C SER A 214 3.86 1.04 22.33
N GLU A 215 4.27 1.34 23.53
CA GLU A 215 3.68 2.41 24.34
C GLU A 215 3.88 3.78 23.66
N ASN A 216 5.08 4.01 23.11
CA ASN A 216 5.43 5.21 22.35
C ASN A 216 5.80 4.87 20.90
N VAL A 217 5.92 5.90 20.06
CA VAL A 217 6.45 5.77 18.71
C VAL A 217 7.95 5.97 18.72
N GLU A 218 8.69 4.95 18.30
CA GLU A 218 10.14 4.99 18.16
C GLU A 218 10.50 4.96 16.68
N MET A 219 10.88 6.13 16.13
CA MET A 219 11.28 6.25 14.72
C MET A 219 12.79 6.07 14.57
N ASN A 220 13.24 5.41 13.51
CA ASN A 220 14.63 5.43 13.11
C ASN A 220 14.94 6.69 12.28
N SER A 221 16.23 6.95 12.00
CA SER A 221 16.68 8.16 11.29
C SER A 221 16.48 8.14 9.77
N LYS A 222 15.78 7.15 9.21
CA LYS A 222 15.68 6.95 7.75
C LYS A 222 14.43 7.54 7.12
N TYR A 223 13.49 8.01 7.91
CA TYR A 223 12.26 8.62 7.41
C TYR A 223 12.49 10.06 6.91
N ARG A 224 11.61 10.53 6.02
CA ARG A 224 11.55 11.93 5.61
C ARG A 224 10.64 12.70 6.56
N SER A 225 11.04 13.91 6.93
CA SER A 225 10.19 14.79 7.75
C SER A 225 9.13 15.48 6.90
N ILE A 226 8.06 15.94 7.54
CA ILE A 226 7.00 16.73 6.92
C ILE A 226 7.54 17.98 6.23
N THR A 227 6.83 18.45 5.24
CA THR A 227 7.10 19.70 4.49
C THR A 227 6.05 20.76 4.82
N ASP A 228 6.28 21.99 4.39
CA ASP A 228 5.35 23.12 4.65
C ASP A 228 3.99 22.90 3.98
N GLU A 229 3.96 22.23 2.84
CA GLU A 229 2.73 21.97 2.07
C GLU A 229 2.70 20.56 1.47
N THR A 230 1.51 20.06 1.21
CA THR A 230 1.32 18.78 0.50
C THR A 230 1.22 19.04 -1.00
N LYS A 231 2.12 18.39 -1.78
CA LYS A 231 2.06 18.44 -3.24
C LYS A 231 1.26 17.27 -3.79
N LEU A 232 0.43 17.53 -4.80
CA LEU A 232 -0.41 16.52 -5.46
C LEU A 232 -0.11 16.48 -6.96
N GLU A 233 0.32 15.31 -7.43
CA GLU A 233 0.43 14.95 -8.85
C GLU A 233 -0.44 13.72 -9.14
N SER A 234 -1.75 13.95 -9.27
CA SER A 234 -2.77 12.89 -9.37
C SER A 234 -2.92 12.33 -10.78
N GLY A 235 -3.07 11.02 -10.88
CA GLY A 235 -3.39 10.31 -12.11
C GLY A 235 -2.35 9.28 -12.52
N PHE A 236 -2.80 8.29 -13.31
CA PHE A 236 -1.99 7.16 -13.77
C PHE A 236 -2.24 6.86 -15.25
N GLU A 237 -1.26 6.29 -15.93
CA GLU A 237 -1.45 5.56 -17.17
C GLU A 237 -1.75 4.10 -16.82
N ASN A 238 -2.97 3.66 -17.08
CA ASN A 238 -3.44 2.33 -16.65
C ASN A 238 -2.99 1.21 -17.60
N ASN A 239 -2.52 1.54 -18.80
CA ASN A 239 -2.15 0.56 -19.81
C ASN A 239 -0.70 0.09 -19.71
N ILE A 240 -0.28 -0.34 -18.51
CA ILE A 240 1.05 -0.87 -18.20
C ILE A 240 0.95 -2.37 -17.92
N ALA A 241 1.93 -3.15 -18.40
CA ALA A 241 2.02 -4.58 -18.09
C ALA A 241 3.01 -4.86 -16.96
N LEU A 242 2.68 -5.81 -16.08
CA LEU A 242 3.61 -6.47 -15.17
C LEU A 242 3.73 -7.94 -15.59
N VAL A 243 4.91 -8.34 -16.06
CA VAL A 243 5.18 -9.69 -16.56
C VAL A 243 6.14 -10.42 -15.61
N TRP A 244 5.73 -11.59 -15.12
CA TRP A 244 6.58 -12.49 -14.35
C TRP A 244 7.36 -13.40 -15.28
N SER A 245 8.69 -13.32 -15.25
CA SER A 245 9.55 -14.21 -16.01
C SER A 245 9.54 -15.62 -15.41
N HIS A 246 9.25 -16.63 -16.23
CA HIS A 246 9.21 -18.03 -15.79
C HIS A 246 9.68 -18.97 -16.92
N PRO A 247 10.07 -20.24 -16.60
CA PRO A 247 10.65 -21.14 -17.59
C PRO A 247 9.76 -21.45 -18.81
N ALA A 248 8.43 -21.39 -18.66
CA ALA A 248 7.49 -21.66 -19.76
C ALA A 248 7.14 -20.42 -20.59
N LEU A 249 7.56 -19.20 -20.22
CA LEU A 249 7.24 -17.97 -20.96
C LEU A 249 7.88 -18.05 -22.36
N LYS A 250 7.06 -17.82 -23.39
CA LYS A 250 7.46 -17.84 -24.81
C LYS A 250 7.40 -16.44 -25.40
N VAL A 251 7.93 -16.28 -26.61
CA VAL A 251 7.89 -15.04 -27.37
C VAL A 251 6.45 -14.62 -27.68
N GLU A 252 5.62 -15.59 -28.08
CA GLU A 252 4.21 -15.32 -28.43
C GLU A 252 3.40 -14.86 -27.20
N ASP A 253 3.70 -15.39 -26.01
CA ASP A 253 3.08 -14.95 -24.75
C ASP A 253 3.51 -13.50 -24.44
N TRP A 254 4.80 -13.20 -24.58
CA TRP A 254 5.35 -11.85 -24.40
C TRP A 254 4.66 -10.84 -25.31
N GLU A 255 4.64 -11.11 -26.63
CA GLU A 255 4.03 -10.24 -27.63
C GLU A 255 2.54 -10.00 -27.34
N SER A 256 1.80 -11.07 -26.99
CA SER A 256 0.39 -10.97 -26.62
C SER A 256 0.16 -10.07 -25.40
N MET A 257 1.01 -10.16 -24.35
CA MET A 257 0.87 -9.38 -23.13
C MET A 257 1.28 -7.91 -23.30
N THR A 258 2.17 -7.60 -24.28
CA THR A 258 2.82 -6.29 -24.35
C THR A 258 2.46 -5.45 -25.58
N SER A 259 1.87 -6.03 -26.64
CA SER A 259 1.65 -5.40 -27.96
C SER A 259 0.89 -4.06 -27.96
N SER A 260 0.07 -3.79 -26.97
CA SER A 260 -0.71 -2.54 -26.88
C SER A 260 -0.38 -1.71 -25.64
N LYS A 261 0.67 -2.08 -24.91
CA LYS A 261 1.02 -1.44 -23.64
C LYS A 261 1.80 -0.14 -23.84
N LYS A 262 1.69 0.77 -22.88
CA LYS A 262 2.43 2.04 -22.81
C LYS A 262 3.72 1.95 -22.00
N GLY A 263 3.95 0.80 -21.39
CA GLY A 263 5.15 0.47 -20.63
C GLY A 263 5.05 -0.94 -20.07
N VAL A 264 6.19 -1.54 -19.76
CA VAL A 264 6.28 -2.91 -19.26
C VAL A 264 7.25 -2.97 -18.09
N VAL A 265 6.79 -3.58 -17.00
CA VAL A 265 7.65 -3.99 -15.89
C VAL A 265 7.84 -5.50 -15.95
N ILE A 266 9.08 -5.96 -15.88
CA ILE A 266 9.42 -7.39 -15.86
C ILE A 266 9.95 -7.74 -14.47
N ALA A 267 9.27 -8.66 -13.78
CA ALA A 267 9.81 -9.32 -12.61
C ALA A 267 10.69 -10.50 -13.07
N GLY A 268 12.00 -10.25 -13.17
CA GLY A 268 13.01 -11.23 -13.59
C GLY A 268 13.39 -12.19 -12.46
N THR A 269 14.09 -13.26 -12.77
CA THR A 269 14.59 -14.22 -11.78
C THR A 269 15.95 -13.78 -11.23
N GLY A 270 16.20 -14.01 -9.92
CA GLY A 270 17.46 -13.67 -9.28
C GLY A 270 17.83 -12.19 -9.49
N LEU A 271 18.98 -11.90 -10.10
CA LEU A 271 19.44 -10.53 -10.37
C LEU A 271 18.71 -9.83 -11.55
N GLY A 272 17.52 -10.25 -11.89
CA GLY A 272 16.73 -9.69 -13.00
C GLY A 272 16.90 -10.49 -14.31
N HIS A 273 17.23 -11.79 -14.22
CA HIS A 273 17.48 -12.61 -15.40
C HIS A 273 16.20 -13.02 -16.13
N ILE A 274 16.34 -13.07 -17.46
CA ILE A 274 15.29 -13.45 -18.41
C ILE A 274 15.88 -14.44 -19.41
N LYS A 275 15.02 -15.32 -19.95
CA LYS A 275 15.41 -16.31 -20.94
C LYS A 275 16.02 -15.65 -22.18
N SER A 276 17.10 -16.26 -22.72
CA SER A 276 17.82 -15.73 -23.88
C SER A 276 16.97 -15.61 -25.14
N ASN A 277 16.00 -16.49 -25.35
CA ASN A 277 15.12 -16.44 -26.52
C ASN A 277 14.06 -15.31 -26.47
N LEU A 278 13.93 -14.60 -25.35
CA LEU A 278 13.04 -13.45 -25.21
C LEU A 278 13.74 -12.10 -25.40
N LEU A 279 15.09 -12.06 -25.44
CA LEU A 279 15.85 -10.83 -25.42
C LEU A 279 15.57 -9.94 -26.64
N ASP A 280 15.40 -10.54 -27.81
CA ASP A 280 15.09 -9.80 -29.05
C ASP A 280 13.69 -9.19 -28.98
N ALA A 281 12.68 -9.97 -28.60
CA ALA A 281 11.31 -9.50 -28.48
C ALA A 281 11.16 -8.38 -27.40
N ILE A 282 11.89 -8.51 -26.29
CA ILE A 282 11.94 -7.45 -25.26
C ILE A 282 12.63 -6.20 -25.81
N GLY A 283 13.73 -6.37 -26.56
CA GLY A 283 14.42 -5.26 -27.19
C GLY A 283 13.56 -4.54 -28.23
N ASP A 284 12.77 -5.28 -29.01
CA ASP A 284 11.83 -4.67 -29.95
C ASP A 284 10.74 -3.88 -29.22
N THR A 285 10.18 -4.42 -28.13
CA THR A 285 9.25 -3.68 -27.26
C THR A 285 9.88 -2.42 -26.68
N ALA A 286 11.16 -2.48 -26.25
CA ALA A 286 11.87 -1.36 -25.63
C ALA A 286 12.18 -0.18 -26.61
N LYS A 287 12.07 -0.40 -27.91
CA LYS A 287 12.15 0.68 -28.92
C LYS A 287 10.91 1.58 -28.92
N ASP A 288 9.76 1.00 -28.59
CA ASP A 288 8.47 1.67 -28.69
C ASP A 288 7.95 2.18 -27.33
N VAL A 289 8.20 1.43 -26.24
CA VAL A 289 7.73 1.75 -24.90
C VAL A 289 8.79 1.46 -23.83
N PRO A 290 8.79 2.17 -22.68
CA PRO A 290 9.72 1.90 -21.60
C PRO A 290 9.55 0.48 -21.04
N VAL A 291 10.69 -0.22 -20.87
CA VAL A 291 10.77 -1.56 -20.26
C VAL A 291 11.69 -1.50 -19.04
N ALA A 292 11.15 -1.77 -17.86
CA ALA A 292 11.90 -1.79 -16.60
C ALA A 292 11.99 -3.20 -16.03
N ILE A 293 13.14 -3.55 -15.47
CA ILE A 293 13.39 -4.88 -14.91
C ILE A 293 13.61 -4.79 -13.41
N THR A 294 12.76 -5.48 -12.66
CA THR A 294 12.89 -5.74 -11.22
C THR A 294 13.14 -7.22 -10.98
N THR A 295 13.16 -7.65 -9.72
CA THR A 295 13.35 -9.06 -9.36
C THR A 295 12.11 -9.66 -8.70
N GLN A 296 11.91 -10.97 -8.89
CA GLN A 296 10.90 -11.76 -8.16
C GLN A 296 11.31 -12.05 -6.71
N CYS A 297 12.60 -11.92 -6.41
CA CYS A 297 13.11 -12.16 -5.07
C CYS A 297 12.57 -11.09 -4.11
N LEU A 298 12.17 -11.49 -2.92
CA LEU A 298 11.70 -10.56 -1.90
C LEU A 298 12.81 -9.62 -1.45
N GLY A 299 14.02 -10.13 -1.22
CA GLY A 299 15.20 -9.35 -0.85
C GLY A 299 16.23 -9.28 -1.97
N GLY A 300 17.10 -8.31 -1.89
CA GLY A 300 18.16 -8.06 -2.87
C GLY A 300 17.76 -7.06 -3.96
N SER A 301 18.55 -7.00 -5.01
CA SER A 301 18.44 -6.01 -6.09
C SER A 301 18.74 -6.67 -7.43
N THR A 302 18.23 -6.11 -8.52
CA THR A 302 18.73 -6.45 -9.85
C THR A 302 20.19 -6.00 -9.99
N ASN A 303 20.94 -6.70 -10.83
CA ASN A 303 22.25 -6.30 -11.31
C ASN A 303 22.46 -6.89 -12.71
N LEU A 304 21.97 -6.19 -13.71
CA LEU A 304 22.01 -6.64 -15.10
C LEU A 304 23.43 -6.63 -15.70
N ASN A 305 24.39 -5.99 -15.03
CA ASN A 305 25.76 -5.92 -15.52
C ASN A 305 26.60 -7.18 -15.24
N VAL A 306 26.10 -8.12 -14.42
CA VAL A 306 26.85 -9.33 -14.03
C VAL A 306 26.93 -10.36 -15.15
N TYR A 307 25.81 -10.59 -15.86
CA TYR A 307 25.73 -11.64 -16.87
C TYR A 307 25.42 -11.09 -18.27
N ARG A 308 25.77 -11.89 -19.29
CA ARG A 308 25.62 -11.52 -20.71
C ARG A 308 24.19 -11.07 -21.04
N ASN A 309 23.19 -11.86 -20.69
CA ASN A 309 21.78 -11.54 -21.01
C ASN A 309 21.33 -10.21 -20.43
N GLY A 310 21.74 -9.89 -19.20
CA GLY A 310 21.42 -8.60 -18.58
C GLY A 310 22.04 -7.43 -19.32
N ARG A 311 23.32 -7.52 -19.67
CA ARG A 311 24.03 -6.50 -20.47
C ARG A 311 23.39 -6.31 -21.85
N GLU A 312 22.94 -7.41 -22.46
CA GLU A 312 22.25 -7.36 -23.74
C GLU A 312 20.90 -6.62 -23.63
N LEU A 313 20.13 -6.87 -22.57
CA LEU A 313 18.87 -6.15 -22.29
C LEU A 313 19.10 -4.65 -22.08
N ILE A 314 20.13 -4.24 -21.32
CA ILE A 314 20.51 -2.82 -21.19
C ILE A 314 20.85 -2.25 -22.56
N GLY A 315 21.67 -2.95 -23.35
CA GLY A 315 22.03 -2.53 -24.71
C GLY A 315 20.84 -2.40 -25.67
N LYS A 316 19.73 -3.09 -25.38
CA LYS A 316 18.46 -3.03 -26.11
C LYS A 316 17.49 -1.97 -25.56
N GLY A 317 17.85 -1.22 -24.52
CA GLY A 317 17.06 -0.12 -23.97
C GLY A 317 16.21 -0.45 -22.73
N ALA A 318 16.31 -1.67 -22.18
CA ALA A 318 15.69 -1.96 -20.90
C ALA A 318 16.45 -1.28 -19.76
N VAL A 319 15.74 -0.86 -18.70
CA VAL A 319 16.31 -0.17 -17.54
C VAL A 319 16.16 -0.99 -16.26
N GLU A 320 17.09 -0.81 -15.32
CA GLU A 320 17.02 -1.46 -14.00
C GLU A 320 16.08 -0.70 -13.07
N ALA A 321 15.20 -1.45 -12.39
CA ALA A 321 14.38 -0.96 -11.28
C ALA A 321 15.01 -1.27 -9.91
N TYR A 322 16.22 -1.81 -9.91
CA TYR A 322 17.04 -2.14 -8.74
C TYR A 322 16.30 -3.00 -7.70
N ASP A 323 16.17 -2.50 -6.46
CA ASP A 323 15.55 -3.20 -5.35
C ASP A 323 14.07 -2.81 -5.10
N MET A 324 13.44 -2.14 -6.08
CA MET A 324 12.00 -1.94 -6.05
C MET A 324 11.26 -3.26 -6.13
N LEU A 325 10.24 -3.41 -5.29
CA LEU A 325 9.29 -4.52 -5.40
C LEU A 325 8.48 -4.40 -6.71
N PRO A 326 8.06 -5.51 -7.31
CA PRO A 326 7.27 -5.50 -8.56
C PRO A 326 6.03 -4.60 -8.52
N GLU A 327 5.30 -4.59 -7.38
CA GLU A 327 4.14 -3.74 -7.18
C GLU A 327 4.50 -2.25 -7.21
N THR A 328 5.59 -1.87 -6.57
CA THR A 328 6.08 -0.48 -6.56
C THR A 328 6.58 -0.06 -7.93
N ALA A 329 7.32 -0.93 -8.61
CA ALA A 329 7.81 -0.67 -9.97
C ALA A 329 6.66 -0.49 -10.97
N LEU A 330 5.59 -1.31 -10.86
CA LEU A 330 4.38 -1.15 -11.67
C LEU A 330 3.74 0.23 -11.43
N VAL A 331 3.48 0.58 -10.18
CA VAL A 331 2.82 1.85 -9.82
C VAL A 331 3.67 3.05 -10.24
N LYS A 332 5.00 2.98 -10.05
CA LYS A 332 5.94 4.02 -10.52
C LYS A 332 5.87 4.19 -12.03
N MET A 333 5.89 3.10 -12.79
CA MET A 333 5.77 3.12 -14.25
C MET A 333 4.46 3.77 -14.69
N MET A 334 3.33 3.40 -14.06
CA MET A 334 2.01 3.98 -14.33
C MET A 334 2.01 5.50 -14.09
N TRP A 335 2.57 5.95 -12.95
CA TRP A 335 2.63 7.36 -12.60
C TRP A 335 3.59 8.14 -13.51
N LEU A 336 4.79 7.64 -13.77
CA LEU A 336 5.76 8.27 -14.68
C LEU A 336 5.22 8.37 -16.10
N SER A 337 4.59 7.33 -16.63
CA SER A 337 3.99 7.34 -17.97
C SER A 337 2.89 8.38 -18.11
N LYS A 338 2.22 8.76 -17.03
CA LYS A 338 1.24 9.85 -17.01
C LYS A 338 1.88 11.23 -16.93
N HIS A 339 2.89 11.41 -16.08
CA HIS A 339 3.39 12.73 -15.69
C HIS A 339 4.74 13.09 -16.32
N ARG A 340 5.51 12.12 -16.79
CA ARG A 340 6.90 12.25 -17.25
C ARG A 340 7.16 11.31 -18.44
N ALA A 341 6.24 11.25 -19.39
CA ALA A 341 6.23 10.26 -20.49
C ALA A 341 7.54 10.22 -21.31
N ASP A 342 8.21 11.36 -21.46
CA ASP A 342 9.50 11.52 -22.16
C ASP A 342 10.72 11.06 -21.33
N LYS A 343 10.57 10.86 -20.03
CA LYS A 343 11.65 10.54 -19.08
C LYS A 343 11.43 9.25 -18.28
N VAL A 344 10.49 8.42 -18.68
CA VAL A 344 10.15 7.20 -17.92
C VAL A 344 11.36 6.31 -17.72
N SER A 345 12.10 6.02 -18.80
CA SER A 345 13.28 5.15 -18.74
C SER A 345 14.39 5.70 -17.83
N GLU A 346 14.60 7.02 -17.83
CA GLU A 346 15.56 7.68 -16.94
C GLU A 346 15.11 7.58 -15.49
N LEU A 347 13.87 8.00 -15.20
CA LEU A 347 13.36 8.14 -13.83
C LEU A 347 12.99 6.82 -13.18
N MET A 348 12.81 5.73 -13.94
CA MET A 348 12.56 4.42 -13.33
C MET A 348 13.73 3.95 -12.44
N GLY A 349 14.95 4.30 -12.78
CA GLY A 349 16.14 4.00 -11.98
C GLY A 349 16.48 5.02 -10.88
N GLU A 350 15.76 6.13 -10.79
CA GLU A 350 15.99 7.19 -9.81
C GLU A 350 15.14 6.98 -8.55
N ASN A 351 15.65 7.39 -7.39
CA ASN A 351 14.90 7.38 -6.14
C ASN A 351 14.10 8.67 -5.97
N LEU A 352 12.78 8.62 -6.11
CA LEU A 352 11.90 9.80 -6.07
C LEU A 352 11.26 10.00 -4.70
N VAL A 353 10.77 8.91 -4.09
CA VAL A 353 9.98 8.95 -2.85
C VAL A 353 10.40 7.88 -1.83
N GLY A 354 11.63 7.39 -1.92
CA GLY A 354 12.19 6.39 -1.02
C GLY A 354 12.03 4.95 -1.52
N GLU A 355 11.67 4.73 -2.77
CA GLU A 355 11.39 3.42 -3.36
C GLU A 355 12.63 2.63 -3.74
N ILE A 356 13.80 3.27 -3.85
CA ILE A 356 15.09 2.64 -4.18
C ILE A 356 16.10 2.95 -3.09
N SER A 357 16.90 1.96 -2.69
CA SER A 357 18.00 2.17 -1.74
C SER A 357 19.15 2.97 -2.36
N ASN A 358 19.64 4.00 -1.67
CA ASN A 358 20.76 4.83 -2.10
C ASN A 358 22.11 4.10 -2.08
N SER A 359 22.21 2.96 -1.41
CA SER A 359 23.40 2.14 -1.35
C SER A 359 23.07 0.68 -1.62
N ARG A 360 23.78 0.04 -2.56
CA ARG A 360 23.79 -1.41 -2.66
C ARG A 360 24.47 -1.97 -1.42
N LYS A 361 23.72 -2.44 -0.44
CA LYS A 361 24.28 -3.31 0.58
C LYS A 361 24.57 -4.64 -0.10
N LEU A 362 25.83 -4.86 -0.40
CA LEU A 362 26.40 -6.20 -0.60
C LEU A 362 26.61 -6.76 0.82
N ASP A 363 25.62 -7.45 1.35
CA ASP A 363 25.79 -8.29 2.56
C ASP A 363 26.38 -9.63 2.14
#